data_d8dd4d22af175eb62259183751037314
#
_entry.id   d8dd4d22af175eb62259183751037314
#
_cell.length_a   1.000
_cell.length_b   1.000
_cell.length_c   1.000
_cell.angle_alpha   90.00
_cell.angle_beta   90.00
_cell.angle_gamma   90.00
#
_symmetry.space_group_name_H-M   'P 1'
#
loop_
_entity.id
_entity.type
_entity.pdbx_description
1 polymer ?
#
loop_
_entity_poly.entity_id
_entity_poly.type
_entity_poly.pdbx_seq_one_letter_code
_entity_poly.pdbx_strand_id
1 'polypeptide(L)'
;MAVKALFALYPLLQGDYRAVEKALLALEESGASYRVFPTHSEVSGKEEEVFLTLQRAFQKAAEEGALVMWALFTNACEAGDPFRKEERLRRFPPGEIARKALEGLKAKSVLDIGTGTGVFAEAFAALGLFVVGLDPRADRLEVARAKVKGARFVEGRAEALPFPDRSFDLAFFGLALHHLDPVPALREASRVARRVAVLEWPYREEEVGPPLGRRFSLEALEGLFREALGSPPRFLVAEGYVLALWDKE
;
A
#
# COMPACT_ATOMS: atom_id res chain seq x y z
N MET A 1 -7.92 8.02 12.89
CA MET A 1 -7.69 7.37 11.58
C MET A 1 -7.11 8.41 10.63
N ALA A 2 -6.14 8.04 9.77
CA ALA A 2 -5.65 8.96 8.76
C ALA A 2 -6.68 9.05 7.61
N VAL A 3 -7.02 10.26 7.21
CA VAL A 3 -8.01 10.54 6.16
C VAL A 3 -7.40 11.53 5.18
N LYS A 4 -7.76 11.37 3.91
CA LYS A 4 -7.50 12.33 2.85
C LYS A 4 -8.82 12.83 2.30
N ALA A 5 -8.92 14.12 2.07
CA ALA A 5 -10.03 14.72 1.38
C ALA A 5 -9.56 15.45 0.12
N LEU A 6 -10.23 15.18 -0.99
CA LEU A 6 -10.19 16.00 -2.21
C LEU A 6 -11.38 16.94 -2.16
N PHE A 7 -11.18 18.23 -2.34
CA PHE A 7 -12.29 19.16 -2.34
C PHE A 7 -12.10 20.27 -3.38
N ALA A 8 -13.22 20.83 -3.82
CA ALA A 8 -13.24 22.04 -4.63
C ALA A 8 -14.33 23.00 -4.17
N LEU A 9 -14.05 24.29 -4.32
CA LEU A 9 -14.94 25.40 -4.01
C LEU A 9 -15.39 26.06 -5.29
N TYR A 10 -16.68 26.29 -5.40
CA TYR A 10 -17.32 26.98 -6.51
C TYR A 10 -18.08 28.18 -5.98
N PRO A 11 -17.47 29.39 -6.01
CA PRO A 11 -18.22 30.62 -5.68
C PRO A 11 -19.37 30.82 -6.66
N LEU A 12 -20.56 31.08 -6.12
CA LEU A 12 -21.75 31.36 -6.91
C LEU A 12 -21.95 32.85 -7.04
N LEU A 13 -22.13 33.34 -8.26
CA LEU A 13 -22.43 34.76 -8.54
C LEU A 13 -21.31 35.75 -8.10
N GLN A 14 -20.08 35.28 -7.95
CA GLN A 14 -18.91 36.11 -7.63
C GLN A 14 -18.04 36.27 -8.88
N GLY A 15 -17.52 37.47 -9.10
CA GLY A 15 -16.66 37.79 -10.24
C GLY A 15 -15.17 37.61 -9.99
N ASP A 16 -14.78 37.12 -8.79
CA ASP A 16 -13.39 36.99 -8.37
C ASP A 16 -13.13 35.73 -7.54
N TYR A 17 -11.89 35.52 -7.14
CA TYR A 17 -11.40 34.35 -6.40
C TYR A 17 -11.25 34.57 -4.89
N ARG A 18 -11.78 35.67 -4.30
CA ARG A 18 -11.60 35.99 -2.88
C ARG A 18 -12.06 34.86 -1.95
N ALA A 19 -13.18 34.21 -2.26
CA ALA A 19 -13.65 33.07 -1.48
C ALA A 19 -12.67 31.91 -1.49
N VAL A 20 -12.01 31.65 -2.62
CA VAL A 20 -10.97 30.59 -2.73
C VAL A 20 -9.72 30.99 -1.95
N GLU A 21 -9.29 32.26 -2.05
CA GLU A 21 -8.13 32.78 -1.29
C GLU A 21 -8.36 32.66 0.22
N LYS A 22 -9.55 33.02 0.72
CA LYS A 22 -9.90 32.86 2.14
C LYS A 22 -9.91 31.39 2.59
N ALA A 23 -10.38 30.48 1.75
CA ALA A 23 -10.30 29.06 2.05
C ALA A 23 -8.86 28.57 2.13
N LEU A 24 -7.99 29.00 1.21
CA LEU A 24 -6.56 28.65 1.23
C LEU A 24 -5.85 29.17 2.48
N LEU A 25 -6.13 30.42 2.91
CA LEU A 25 -5.63 30.95 4.18
C LEU A 25 -6.05 30.10 5.38
N ALA A 26 -7.32 29.64 5.39
CA ALA A 26 -7.79 28.75 6.47
C ALA A 26 -7.08 27.36 6.45
N LEU A 27 -6.65 26.88 5.29
CA LEU A 27 -5.80 25.68 5.21
C LEU A 27 -4.41 25.92 5.80
N GLU A 28 -3.76 27.04 5.47
CA GLU A 28 -2.45 27.43 6.03
C GLU A 28 -2.50 27.56 7.55
N GLU A 29 -3.54 28.22 8.07
CA GLU A 29 -3.73 28.42 9.52
C GLU A 29 -4.05 27.12 10.28
N SER A 30 -4.54 26.10 9.59
CA SER A 30 -4.96 24.83 10.24
C SER A 30 -3.80 23.95 10.69
N GLY A 31 -2.61 24.12 10.09
CA GLY A 31 -1.46 23.23 10.26
C GLY A 31 -1.63 21.86 9.63
N ALA A 32 -2.75 21.57 8.95
CA ALA A 32 -2.95 20.34 8.22
C ALA A 32 -2.06 20.28 6.97
N SER A 33 -1.67 19.08 6.57
CA SER A 33 -0.96 18.90 5.29
C SER A 33 -1.93 19.10 4.13
N TYR A 34 -1.64 20.05 3.23
CA TYR A 34 -2.49 20.30 2.07
C TYR A 34 -1.69 20.53 0.79
N ARG A 35 -2.36 20.37 -0.34
CA ARG A 35 -1.86 20.66 -1.69
C ARG A 35 -2.94 21.31 -2.53
N VAL A 36 -2.56 22.28 -3.36
CA VAL A 36 -3.47 22.98 -4.26
C VAL A 36 -3.18 22.57 -5.70
N PHE A 37 -4.23 22.21 -6.43
CA PHE A 37 -4.19 21.87 -7.85
C PHE A 37 -5.09 22.85 -8.63
N PRO A 38 -4.97 22.97 -9.94
CA PRO A 38 -5.76 23.91 -10.74
C PRO A 38 -7.28 23.73 -10.61
N THR A 39 -7.76 22.52 -10.32
CA THR A 39 -9.20 22.19 -10.29
C THR A 39 -9.72 21.79 -8.91
N HIS A 40 -8.85 21.48 -7.95
CA HIS A 40 -9.22 21.02 -6.62
C HIS A 40 -8.06 21.22 -5.64
N SER A 41 -8.33 20.98 -4.37
CA SER A 41 -7.29 20.90 -3.34
C SER A 41 -7.38 19.58 -2.58
N GLU A 42 -6.26 19.15 -2.02
CA GLU A 42 -6.17 18.01 -1.13
C GLU A 42 -5.85 18.46 0.29
N VAL A 43 -6.46 17.84 1.28
CA VAL A 43 -6.11 17.93 2.70
C VAL A 43 -5.91 16.53 3.24
N SER A 44 -4.86 16.31 4.02
CA SER A 44 -4.56 15.02 4.65
C SER A 44 -4.11 15.19 6.09
N GLY A 45 -4.51 14.26 6.95
CA GLY A 45 -4.20 14.30 8.38
C GLY A 45 -5.06 13.30 9.17
N LYS A 46 -5.18 13.54 10.47
CA LYS A 46 -6.15 12.80 11.29
C LYS A 46 -7.57 13.18 10.89
N GLU A 47 -8.48 12.24 11.06
CA GLU A 47 -9.90 12.42 10.68
C GLU A 47 -10.47 13.74 11.18
N GLU A 48 -10.38 14.00 12.48
CA GLU A 48 -10.90 15.23 13.09
C GLU A 48 -10.24 16.50 12.53
N GLU A 49 -8.93 16.47 12.27
CA GLU A 49 -8.18 17.58 11.69
C GLU A 49 -8.65 17.89 10.28
N VAL A 50 -8.82 16.87 9.44
CA VAL A 50 -9.28 17.03 8.04
C VAL A 50 -10.68 17.61 7.99
N PHE A 51 -11.62 17.06 8.79
CA PHE A 51 -12.98 17.58 8.83
C PHE A 51 -13.05 19.01 9.36
N LEU A 52 -12.33 19.32 10.43
CA LEU A 52 -12.28 20.67 11.01
C LEU A 52 -11.66 21.69 10.03
N THR A 53 -10.59 21.28 9.34
CA THR A 53 -9.93 22.11 8.32
C THR A 53 -10.88 22.45 7.18
N LEU A 54 -11.61 21.45 6.64
CA LEU A 54 -12.58 21.70 5.57
C LEU A 54 -13.76 22.55 6.03
N GLN A 55 -14.24 22.34 7.25
CA GLN A 55 -15.28 23.17 7.84
C GLN A 55 -14.85 24.64 7.93
N ARG A 56 -13.63 24.89 8.43
CA ARG A 56 -13.07 26.25 8.52
C ARG A 56 -12.88 26.88 7.14
N ALA A 57 -12.34 26.12 6.18
CA ALA A 57 -12.14 26.58 4.82
C ALA A 57 -13.50 26.99 4.18
N PHE A 58 -14.54 26.17 4.36
CA PHE A 58 -15.89 26.50 3.89
C PHE A 58 -16.45 27.76 4.56
N GLN A 59 -16.35 27.85 5.91
CA GLN A 59 -16.87 29.00 6.66
C GLN A 59 -16.19 30.30 6.24
N LYS A 60 -14.86 30.30 6.09
CA LYS A 60 -14.09 31.45 5.65
C LYS A 60 -14.42 31.87 4.22
N ALA A 61 -14.56 30.92 3.32
CA ALA A 61 -14.99 31.20 1.95
C ALA A 61 -16.42 31.77 1.88
N ALA A 62 -17.32 31.28 2.74
CA ALA A 62 -18.71 31.72 2.79
C ALA A 62 -18.90 33.16 3.31
N GLU A 63 -17.89 33.76 3.95
CA GLU A 63 -17.89 35.19 4.30
C GLU A 63 -17.98 36.10 3.06
N GLU A 64 -17.51 35.62 1.91
CA GLU A 64 -17.54 36.38 0.64
C GLU A 64 -18.82 36.19 -0.16
N GLY A 65 -19.72 35.30 0.24
CA GLY A 65 -21.02 35.06 -0.41
C GLY A 65 -21.38 33.59 -0.61
N ALA A 66 -22.39 33.35 -1.42
CA ALA A 66 -22.85 31.99 -1.68
C ALA A 66 -21.84 31.18 -2.46
N LEU A 67 -21.59 29.95 -2.00
CA LEU A 67 -20.68 29.01 -2.66
C LEU A 67 -21.14 27.56 -2.50
N VAL A 68 -20.61 26.67 -3.35
CA VAL A 68 -20.71 25.23 -3.21
C VAL A 68 -19.34 24.66 -2.94
N MET A 69 -19.23 23.81 -1.93
CA MET A 69 -18.07 22.95 -1.71
C MET A 69 -18.51 21.51 -1.91
N TRP A 70 -17.78 20.78 -2.73
CA TRP A 70 -17.85 19.32 -2.69
C TRP A 70 -16.56 18.77 -2.12
N ALA A 71 -16.64 17.65 -1.40
CA ALA A 71 -15.48 16.97 -0.88
C ALA A 71 -15.65 15.45 -1.00
N LEU A 72 -14.60 14.78 -1.43
CA LEU A 72 -14.49 13.32 -1.47
C LEU A 72 -13.51 12.88 -0.40
N PHE A 73 -13.98 12.08 0.55
CA PHE A 73 -13.16 11.54 1.62
C PHE A 73 -12.73 10.11 1.33
N THR A 74 -11.48 9.80 1.66
CA THR A 74 -10.98 8.43 1.62
C THR A 74 -10.08 8.15 2.81
N ASN A 75 -10.24 6.99 3.41
CA ASN A 75 -9.32 6.41 4.38
C ASN A 75 -8.54 5.24 3.76
N ALA A 76 -8.71 5.02 2.46
CA ALA A 76 -7.98 3.99 1.74
C ALA A 76 -6.49 4.34 1.69
N CYS A 77 -5.65 3.35 1.93
CA CYS A 77 -4.22 3.45 1.68
C CYS A 77 -4.02 3.62 0.16
N GLU A 78 -3.84 4.86 -0.30
CA GLU A 78 -3.76 5.15 -1.73
C GLU A 78 -2.47 4.63 -2.35
N ALA A 79 -2.61 3.62 -3.18
CA ALA A 79 -1.53 3.14 -4.06
C ALA A 79 -1.17 4.14 -5.20
N GLY A 80 -1.86 5.28 -5.28
CA GLY A 80 -1.82 6.20 -6.42
C GLY A 80 -1.14 7.56 -6.22
N ASP A 81 -0.78 7.95 -4.99
CA ASP A 81 -0.10 9.22 -4.73
C ASP A 81 1.38 9.15 -5.15
N PRO A 82 1.84 9.97 -6.12
CA PRO A 82 3.24 9.95 -6.58
C PRO A 82 4.25 10.23 -5.47
N PHE A 83 3.95 11.14 -4.52
CA PHE A 83 4.84 11.47 -3.40
C PHE A 83 4.91 10.34 -2.38
N ARG A 84 3.78 9.72 -2.03
CA ARG A 84 3.75 8.51 -1.20
C ARG A 84 4.40 7.33 -1.91
N LYS A 85 4.37 7.30 -3.25
CA LYS A 85 5.08 6.29 -4.03
C LYS A 85 6.58 6.41 -3.88
N GLU A 86 7.16 7.62 -3.97
CA GLU A 86 8.60 7.83 -3.78
C GLU A 86 9.05 7.53 -2.35
N GLU A 87 8.33 8.02 -1.33
CA GLU A 87 8.59 7.73 0.06
C GLU A 87 8.49 6.22 0.34
N ARG A 88 7.45 5.57 -0.18
CA ARG A 88 7.27 4.13 -0.07
C ARG A 88 8.41 3.34 -0.74
N LEU A 89 8.88 3.78 -1.91
CA LEU A 89 10.01 3.14 -2.60
C LEU A 89 11.34 3.36 -1.87
N ARG A 90 11.54 4.51 -1.21
CA ARG A 90 12.70 4.77 -0.35
C ARG A 90 12.67 3.88 0.90
N ARG A 91 11.50 3.75 1.52
CA ARG A 91 11.31 2.95 2.73
C ARG A 91 11.38 1.45 2.47
N PHE A 92 10.82 1.03 1.34
CA PHE A 92 10.78 -0.37 0.89
C PHE A 92 11.50 -0.49 -0.45
N PRO A 93 12.84 -0.43 -0.49
CA PRO A 93 13.60 -0.49 -1.74
C PRO A 93 13.41 -1.85 -2.41
N PRO A 94 12.65 -1.94 -3.54
CA PRO A 94 12.19 -3.24 -4.04
C PRO A 94 13.34 -4.16 -4.45
N GLY A 95 14.38 -3.60 -5.08
CA GLY A 95 15.54 -4.39 -5.52
C GLY A 95 16.39 -4.94 -4.36
N GLU A 96 16.49 -4.22 -3.23
CA GLU A 96 17.18 -4.70 -2.04
C GLU A 96 16.38 -5.79 -1.34
N ILE A 97 15.07 -5.55 -1.17
CA ILE A 97 14.14 -6.50 -0.53
C ILE A 97 14.05 -7.78 -1.33
N ALA A 98 13.97 -7.70 -2.66
CA ALA A 98 13.98 -8.87 -3.54
C ALA A 98 15.25 -9.72 -3.34
N ARG A 99 16.43 -9.09 -3.28
CA ARG A 99 17.68 -9.80 -2.99
C ARG A 99 17.69 -10.44 -1.60
N LYS A 100 17.20 -9.74 -0.57
CA LYS A 100 17.10 -10.30 0.80
C LYS A 100 16.12 -11.48 0.87
N ALA A 101 14.98 -11.40 0.17
CA ALA A 101 14.01 -12.49 0.10
C ALA A 101 14.60 -13.76 -0.57
N LEU A 102 15.58 -13.57 -1.46
CA LEU A 102 16.27 -14.65 -2.18
C LEU A 102 17.54 -15.13 -1.49
N GLU A 103 17.98 -14.49 -0.40
CA GLU A 103 19.25 -14.83 0.26
C GLU A 103 19.31 -16.32 0.65
N GLY A 104 20.36 -17.02 0.18
CA GLY A 104 20.55 -18.46 0.39
C GLY A 104 19.64 -19.36 -0.44
N LEU A 105 18.74 -18.83 -1.27
CA LEU A 105 17.84 -19.59 -2.14
C LEU A 105 18.30 -19.53 -3.60
N LYS A 106 18.55 -20.67 -4.20
CA LYS A 106 18.77 -20.80 -5.66
C LYS A 106 17.40 -20.79 -6.36
N ALA A 107 16.83 -19.59 -6.56
CA ALA A 107 15.53 -19.42 -7.18
C ALA A 107 15.64 -19.18 -8.69
N LYS A 108 14.65 -19.68 -9.43
CA LYS A 108 14.41 -19.42 -10.86
C LYS A 108 13.02 -18.82 -11.07
N SER A 109 12.11 -19.01 -10.10
CA SER A 109 10.71 -18.61 -10.21
C SER A 109 10.18 -18.00 -8.92
N VAL A 110 9.33 -16.97 -9.08
CA VAL A 110 8.68 -16.24 -7.98
C VAL A 110 7.21 -16.06 -8.27
N LEU A 111 6.39 -16.31 -7.25
CA LEU A 111 4.99 -15.87 -7.19
C LEU A 111 4.90 -14.65 -6.28
N ASP A 112 4.55 -13.49 -6.84
CA ASP A 112 4.31 -12.23 -6.11
C ASP A 112 2.80 -12.13 -5.79
N ILE A 113 2.44 -12.42 -4.53
CA ILE A 113 1.05 -12.52 -4.06
C ILE A 113 0.59 -11.15 -3.53
N GLY A 114 -0.54 -10.66 -4.07
CA GLY A 114 -0.98 -9.28 -3.85
C GLY A 114 -0.08 -8.29 -4.59
N THR A 115 0.31 -8.64 -5.82
CA THR A 115 1.29 -7.91 -6.64
C THR A 115 0.90 -6.46 -6.93
N GLY A 116 -0.39 -6.12 -6.83
CA GLY A 116 -0.91 -4.79 -7.13
C GLY A 116 -0.48 -4.31 -8.51
N THR A 117 0.21 -3.17 -8.58
CA THR A 117 0.74 -2.59 -9.83
C THR A 117 2.12 -3.12 -10.21
N GLY A 118 2.56 -4.24 -9.64
CA GLY A 118 3.74 -4.99 -10.05
C GLY A 118 5.09 -4.43 -9.56
N VAL A 119 5.13 -3.72 -8.44
CA VAL A 119 6.38 -3.10 -7.93
C VAL A 119 7.45 -4.14 -7.60
N PHE A 120 7.09 -5.19 -6.86
CA PHE A 120 8.02 -6.27 -6.53
C PHE A 120 8.19 -7.26 -7.67
N ALA A 121 7.12 -7.51 -8.45
CA ALA A 121 7.23 -8.30 -9.67
C ALA A 121 8.30 -7.74 -10.63
N GLU A 122 8.37 -6.40 -10.79
CA GLU A 122 9.41 -5.72 -11.58
C GLU A 122 10.81 -5.95 -11.00
N ALA A 123 10.94 -5.84 -9.67
CA ALA A 123 12.23 -6.04 -9.01
C ALA A 123 12.76 -7.49 -9.16
N PHE A 124 11.89 -8.48 -9.04
CA PHE A 124 12.25 -9.89 -9.26
C PHE A 124 12.56 -10.17 -10.74
N ALA A 125 11.78 -9.60 -11.67
CA ALA A 125 12.04 -9.74 -13.11
C ALA A 125 13.39 -9.12 -13.50
N ALA A 126 13.76 -7.99 -12.91
CA ALA A 126 15.07 -7.36 -13.12
C ALA A 126 16.26 -8.21 -12.62
N LEU A 127 16.01 -9.17 -11.71
CA LEU A 127 16.98 -10.16 -11.28
C LEU A 127 17.06 -11.42 -12.20
N GLY A 128 16.30 -11.42 -13.30
CA GLY A 128 16.29 -12.49 -14.29
C GLY A 128 15.42 -13.69 -13.91
N LEU A 129 14.50 -13.54 -12.96
CA LEU A 129 13.62 -14.61 -12.50
C LEU A 129 12.34 -14.69 -13.37
N PHE A 130 11.79 -15.89 -13.52
CA PHE A 130 10.44 -16.07 -14.01
C PHE A 130 9.47 -15.61 -12.93
N VAL A 131 8.64 -14.59 -13.23
CA VAL A 131 7.74 -13.98 -12.27
C VAL A 131 6.28 -14.16 -12.68
N VAL A 132 5.47 -14.59 -11.73
CA VAL A 132 4.01 -14.54 -11.80
C VAL A 132 3.52 -13.61 -10.70
N GLY A 133 2.77 -12.57 -11.04
CA GLY A 133 2.07 -11.70 -10.10
C GLY A 133 0.61 -12.11 -9.99
N LEU A 134 0.09 -12.22 -8.76
CA LEU A 134 -1.33 -12.53 -8.50
C LEU A 134 -1.96 -11.41 -7.68
N ASP A 135 -3.14 -10.96 -8.10
CA ASP A 135 -3.96 -9.96 -7.39
C ASP A 135 -5.44 -10.17 -7.74
N PRO A 136 -6.40 -9.95 -6.81
CA PRO A 136 -7.82 -10.08 -7.11
C PRO A 136 -8.37 -8.90 -7.93
N ARG A 137 -7.60 -7.84 -8.12
CA ARG A 137 -8.03 -6.61 -8.80
C ARG A 137 -7.51 -6.54 -10.22
N ALA A 138 -8.39 -6.75 -11.20
CA ALA A 138 -8.07 -6.70 -12.63
C ALA A 138 -7.48 -5.34 -13.06
N ASP A 139 -8.01 -4.22 -12.53
CA ASP A 139 -7.52 -2.86 -12.82
C ASP A 139 -6.06 -2.65 -12.42
N ARG A 140 -5.62 -3.23 -11.31
CA ARG A 140 -4.22 -3.19 -10.88
C ARG A 140 -3.33 -4.06 -11.77
N LEU A 141 -3.83 -5.23 -12.16
CA LEU A 141 -3.10 -6.14 -13.05
C LEU A 141 -2.91 -5.57 -14.45
N GLU A 142 -3.83 -4.75 -14.95
CA GLU A 142 -3.66 -4.01 -16.21
C GLU A 142 -2.45 -3.07 -16.15
N VAL A 143 -2.32 -2.31 -15.07
CA VAL A 143 -1.16 -1.43 -14.83
C VAL A 143 0.13 -2.26 -14.74
N ALA A 144 0.10 -3.38 -14.01
CA ALA A 144 1.24 -4.26 -13.86
C ALA A 144 1.70 -4.85 -15.22
N ARG A 145 0.76 -5.32 -16.05
CA ARG A 145 1.04 -5.84 -17.42
C ARG A 145 1.65 -4.79 -18.34
N ALA A 146 1.18 -3.55 -18.24
CA ALA A 146 1.72 -2.45 -19.03
C ALA A 146 3.17 -2.11 -18.64
N LYS A 147 3.47 -2.19 -17.34
CA LYS A 147 4.73 -1.76 -16.74
C LYS A 147 5.82 -2.84 -16.78
N VAL A 148 5.49 -4.08 -16.40
CA VAL A 148 6.49 -5.14 -16.16
C VAL A 148 6.53 -6.10 -17.33
N LYS A 149 7.53 -5.93 -18.18
CA LYS A 149 7.75 -6.84 -19.32
C LYS A 149 8.39 -8.14 -18.85
N GLY A 150 7.95 -9.27 -19.40
CA GLY A 150 8.50 -10.59 -19.06
C GLY A 150 7.90 -11.27 -17.83
N ALA A 151 7.02 -10.60 -17.07
CA ALA A 151 6.23 -11.22 -16.02
C ALA A 151 4.84 -11.63 -16.53
N ARG A 152 4.24 -12.61 -15.88
CA ARG A 152 2.83 -13.00 -16.09
C ARG A 152 1.98 -12.51 -14.94
N PHE A 153 0.72 -12.15 -15.23
CA PHE A 153 -0.21 -11.64 -14.21
C PHE A 153 -1.53 -12.39 -14.28
N VAL A 154 -1.95 -12.93 -13.13
CA VAL A 154 -3.11 -13.79 -12.98
C VAL A 154 -4.05 -13.16 -11.95
N GLU A 155 -5.33 -13.07 -12.27
CA GLU A 155 -6.37 -12.70 -11.32
C GLU A 155 -6.67 -13.88 -10.40
N GLY A 156 -6.67 -13.65 -9.09
CA GLY A 156 -6.92 -14.70 -8.12
C GLY A 156 -6.78 -14.23 -6.69
N ARG A 157 -7.14 -15.12 -5.76
CA ARG A 157 -7.08 -14.87 -4.31
C ARG A 157 -5.92 -15.66 -3.70
N ALA A 158 -5.29 -15.05 -2.69
CA ALA A 158 -4.16 -15.65 -1.98
C ALA A 158 -4.55 -16.91 -1.20
N GLU A 159 -5.79 -16.95 -0.72
CA GLU A 159 -6.35 -18.05 0.08
C GLU A 159 -6.72 -19.30 -0.76
N ALA A 160 -6.67 -19.17 -2.10
CA ALA A 160 -6.96 -20.28 -3.04
C ALA A 160 -6.14 -20.06 -4.33
N LEU A 161 -4.86 -20.39 -4.30
CA LEU A 161 -3.94 -20.16 -5.40
C LEU A 161 -4.17 -21.12 -6.56
N PRO A 162 -4.37 -20.65 -7.80
CA PRO A 162 -4.67 -21.49 -8.96
C PRO A 162 -3.40 -22.14 -9.57
N PHE A 163 -2.50 -22.61 -8.71
CA PHE A 163 -1.24 -23.21 -9.14
C PHE A 163 -1.05 -24.59 -8.50
N PRO A 164 -0.40 -25.54 -9.19
CA PRO A 164 -0.02 -26.81 -8.62
C PRO A 164 0.96 -26.67 -7.44
N ASP A 165 1.07 -27.73 -6.64
CA ASP A 165 2.05 -27.79 -5.57
C ASP A 165 3.47 -27.61 -6.10
N ARG A 166 4.32 -26.92 -5.35
CA ARG A 166 5.75 -26.72 -5.65
C ARG A 166 6.04 -26.13 -7.03
N SER A 167 5.15 -25.25 -7.52
CA SER A 167 5.30 -24.58 -8.82
C SER A 167 6.36 -23.48 -8.82
N PHE A 168 6.70 -22.96 -7.65
CA PHE A 168 7.61 -21.82 -7.50
C PHE A 168 8.72 -22.11 -6.50
N ASP A 169 9.84 -21.39 -6.64
CA ASP A 169 10.90 -21.41 -5.64
C ASP A 169 10.60 -20.48 -4.48
N LEU A 170 9.96 -19.33 -4.75
CA LEU A 170 9.59 -18.31 -3.76
C LEU A 170 8.13 -17.87 -3.96
N ALA A 171 7.35 -17.84 -2.88
CA ALA A 171 6.11 -17.09 -2.76
C ALA A 171 6.37 -15.85 -1.91
N PHE A 172 6.09 -14.67 -2.44
CA PHE A 172 6.39 -13.39 -1.81
C PHE A 172 5.13 -12.58 -1.57
N PHE A 173 4.95 -12.06 -0.36
CA PHE A 173 3.92 -11.09 0.00
C PHE A 173 4.57 -9.73 0.22
N GLY A 174 4.36 -8.82 -0.69
CA GLY A 174 4.92 -7.46 -0.64
C GLY A 174 3.95 -6.45 -0.04
N LEU A 175 3.91 -6.30 1.30
CA LEU A 175 2.97 -5.42 2.00
C LEU A 175 1.50 -5.79 1.71
N ALA A 176 1.21 -7.07 1.67
CA ALA A 176 -0.08 -7.61 1.25
C ALA A 176 -0.79 -8.41 2.36
N LEU A 177 -0.05 -9.09 3.24
CA LEU A 177 -0.62 -10.05 4.19
C LEU A 177 -1.64 -9.41 5.13
N HIS A 178 -1.43 -8.16 5.55
CA HIS A 178 -2.37 -7.42 6.42
C HIS A 178 -3.72 -7.07 5.75
N HIS A 179 -3.89 -7.39 4.48
CA HIS A 179 -5.15 -7.25 3.74
C HIS A 179 -5.90 -8.58 3.53
N LEU A 180 -5.30 -9.70 3.92
CA LEU A 180 -5.74 -11.07 3.61
C LEU A 180 -6.19 -11.79 4.88
N ASP A 181 -6.80 -12.98 4.70
CA ASP A 181 -6.84 -13.97 5.77
C ASP A 181 -5.47 -14.68 5.84
N PRO A 182 -4.65 -14.39 6.87
CA PRO A 182 -3.24 -14.72 6.82
C PRO A 182 -2.95 -16.23 6.87
N VAL A 183 -3.72 -16.99 7.64
CA VAL A 183 -3.44 -18.43 7.83
C VAL A 183 -3.72 -19.23 6.56
N PRO A 184 -4.88 -19.14 5.89
CA PRO A 184 -5.09 -19.77 4.59
C PRO A 184 -4.12 -19.29 3.53
N ALA A 185 -3.81 -17.99 3.47
CA ALA A 185 -2.88 -17.45 2.48
C ALA A 185 -1.46 -18.01 2.65
N LEU A 186 -0.96 -18.11 3.88
CA LEU A 186 0.35 -18.71 4.17
C LEU A 186 0.37 -20.21 3.83
N ARG A 187 -0.70 -20.96 4.13
CA ARG A 187 -0.81 -22.39 3.76
C ARG A 187 -0.73 -22.59 2.26
N GLU A 188 -1.49 -21.82 1.50
CA GLU A 188 -1.47 -21.87 0.04
C GLU A 188 -0.08 -21.47 -0.52
N ALA A 189 0.52 -20.39 0.00
CA ALA A 189 1.88 -19.99 -0.38
C ALA A 189 2.90 -21.11 -0.15
N SER A 190 2.83 -21.80 1.00
CA SER A 190 3.72 -22.93 1.31
C SER A 190 3.42 -24.17 0.48
N ARG A 191 2.17 -24.35 0.03
CA ARG A 191 1.81 -25.44 -0.87
C ARG A 191 2.49 -25.28 -2.23
N VAL A 192 2.44 -24.05 -2.77
CA VAL A 192 2.91 -23.76 -4.13
C VAL A 192 4.40 -23.44 -4.22
N ALA A 193 5.07 -23.08 -3.11
CA ALA A 193 6.45 -22.65 -3.12
C ALA A 193 7.34 -23.35 -2.08
N ARG A 194 8.67 -23.31 -2.33
CA ARG A 194 9.70 -23.86 -1.42
C ARG A 194 10.02 -22.90 -0.28
N ARG A 195 10.00 -21.59 -0.55
CA ARG A 195 10.14 -20.52 0.43
C ARG A 195 8.93 -19.63 0.43
N VAL A 196 8.51 -19.18 1.62
CA VAL A 196 7.54 -18.11 1.82
C VAL A 196 8.25 -16.91 2.42
N ALA A 197 8.12 -15.75 1.79
CA ALA A 197 8.65 -14.49 2.29
C ALA A 197 7.53 -13.47 2.45
N VAL A 198 7.46 -12.83 3.60
CA VAL A 198 6.45 -11.82 3.94
C VAL A 198 7.14 -10.53 4.32
N LEU A 199 6.95 -9.49 3.53
CA LEU A 199 7.34 -8.12 3.82
C LEU A 199 6.19 -7.38 4.45
N GLU A 200 6.39 -6.79 5.63
CA GLU A 200 5.36 -6.03 6.34
C GLU A 200 5.90 -4.75 6.97
N TRP A 201 4.97 -3.87 7.32
CA TRP A 201 5.22 -2.65 8.07
C TRP A 201 5.71 -2.98 9.47
N PRO A 202 6.61 -2.14 10.06
CA PRO A 202 6.97 -2.30 11.47
C PRO A 202 5.76 -2.06 12.38
N TYR A 203 5.68 -2.79 13.49
CA TYR A 203 4.59 -2.66 14.46
C TYR A 203 4.82 -1.44 15.36
N ARG A 204 4.50 -0.27 14.83
CA ARG A 204 4.51 1.01 15.55
C ARG A 204 3.54 1.99 14.89
N GLU A 205 3.07 2.98 15.65
CA GLU A 205 2.27 4.06 15.08
C GLU A 205 3.11 4.94 14.17
N GLU A 206 2.57 5.24 13.00
CA GLU A 206 3.19 6.08 11.99
C GLU A 206 2.11 6.83 11.21
N GLU A 207 2.48 8.00 10.68
CA GLU A 207 1.56 8.82 9.87
C GLU A 207 1.21 8.17 8.52
N VAL A 208 2.04 7.24 8.05
CA VAL A 208 1.88 6.56 6.75
C VAL A 208 1.71 5.06 6.92
N GLY A 209 0.97 4.44 6.00
CA GLY A 209 0.73 3.00 5.98
C GLY A 209 -0.57 2.58 6.66
N PRO A 210 -0.78 1.29 6.88
CA PRO A 210 -1.97 0.78 7.55
C PRO A 210 -2.00 1.20 9.03
N PRO A 211 -3.18 1.37 9.63
CA PRO A 211 -3.30 1.65 11.06
C PRO A 211 -2.69 0.51 11.88
N LEU A 212 -2.24 0.81 13.11
CA LEU A 212 -1.56 -0.15 13.98
C LEU A 212 -2.33 -1.47 14.16
N GLY A 213 -3.66 -1.41 14.25
CA GLY A 213 -4.51 -2.60 14.38
C GLY A 213 -4.53 -3.53 13.15
N ARG A 214 -3.91 -3.13 12.03
CA ARG A 214 -3.69 -3.97 10.85
C ARG A 214 -2.22 -4.34 10.64
N ARG A 215 -1.33 -3.91 11.52
CA ARG A 215 0.08 -4.29 11.48
C ARG A 215 0.31 -5.49 12.39
N PHE A 216 1.26 -6.31 12.02
CA PHE A 216 1.65 -7.48 12.83
C PHE A 216 2.87 -7.15 13.69
N SER A 217 2.81 -7.49 14.99
CA SER A 217 4.03 -7.58 15.79
C SER A 217 4.86 -8.79 15.35
N LEU A 218 6.11 -8.87 15.79
CA LEU A 218 6.96 -10.05 15.48
C LEU A 218 6.36 -11.32 16.07
N GLU A 219 5.82 -11.24 17.29
CA GLU A 219 5.16 -12.36 17.97
C GLU A 219 3.89 -12.79 17.24
N ALA A 220 3.10 -11.82 16.72
CA ALA A 220 1.91 -12.12 15.95
C ALA A 220 2.27 -12.81 14.62
N LEU A 221 3.28 -12.30 13.89
CA LEU A 221 3.77 -12.96 12.68
C LEU A 221 4.32 -14.37 12.99
N GLU A 222 5.12 -14.52 14.05
CA GLU A 222 5.63 -15.83 14.45
C GLU A 222 4.50 -16.82 14.76
N GLY A 223 3.47 -16.37 15.48
CA GLY A 223 2.27 -17.17 15.78
C GLY A 223 1.55 -17.61 14.51
N LEU A 224 1.34 -16.72 13.54
CA LEU A 224 0.71 -17.03 12.27
C LEU A 224 1.51 -18.07 11.46
N PHE A 225 2.82 -17.94 11.41
CA PHE A 225 3.66 -18.93 10.72
C PHE A 225 3.64 -20.29 11.42
N ARG A 226 3.69 -20.33 12.75
CA ARG A 226 3.57 -21.59 13.52
C ARG A 226 2.22 -22.25 13.28
N GLU A 227 1.12 -21.49 13.30
CA GLU A 227 -0.23 -22.00 13.05
C GLU A 227 -0.41 -22.51 11.62
N ALA A 228 0.07 -21.75 10.65
CA ALA A 228 -0.12 -22.09 9.25
C ALA A 228 0.84 -23.18 8.76
N LEU A 229 2.13 -23.11 9.18
CA LEU A 229 3.24 -23.84 8.57
C LEU A 229 4.01 -24.74 9.55
N GLY A 230 3.66 -24.72 10.84
CA GLY A 230 4.21 -25.60 11.87
C GLY A 230 5.52 -25.12 12.50
N SER A 231 6.18 -24.10 11.96
CA SER A 231 7.45 -23.57 12.48
C SER A 231 7.56 -22.05 12.27
N PRO A 232 8.39 -21.35 13.08
CA PRO A 232 8.55 -19.91 12.97
C PRO A 232 9.37 -19.52 11.74
N PRO A 233 9.20 -18.30 11.22
CA PRO A 233 10.08 -17.75 10.21
C PRO A 233 11.38 -17.21 10.83
N ARG A 234 12.39 -17.01 9.99
CA ARG A 234 13.54 -16.14 10.32
C ARG A 234 13.16 -14.69 9.99
N PHE A 235 13.43 -13.77 10.88
CA PHE A 235 13.17 -12.36 10.68
C PHE A 235 14.42 -11.57 10.28
N LEU A 236 14.24 -10.66 9.32
CA LEU A 236 15.15 -9.57 9.01
C LEU A 236 14.41 -8.26 9.32
N VAL A 237 14.83 -7.60 10.40
CA VAL A 237 14.21 -6.36 10.87
C VAL A 237 15.04 -5.18 10.45
N ALA A 238 14.45 -4.24 9.74
CA ALA A 238 15.02 -2.96 9.38
C ALA A 238 14.20 -1.82 10.01
N GLU A 239 14.71 -0.60 9.99
CA GLU A 239 14.01 0.56 10.53
C GLU A 239 12.61 0.76 9.89
N GLY A 240 12.50 0.53 8.59
CA GLY A 240 11.29 0.78 7.81
C GLY A 240 10.40 -0.44 7.57
N TYR A 241 10.87 -1.66 7.85
CA TYR A 241 10.13 -2.88 7.52
C TYR A 241 10.57 -4.11 8.32
N VAL A 242 9.73 -5.13 8.28
CA VAL A 242 10.03 -6.49 8.71
C VAL A 242 9.92 -7.43 7.51
N LEU A 243 10.92 -8.27 7.30
CA LEU A 243 10.89 -9.35 6.31
C LEU A 243 10.98 -10.69 7.03
N ALA A 244 9.90 -11.47 6.97
CA ALA A 244 9.84 -12.83 7.52
C ALA A 244 10.13 -13.83 6.40
N LEU A 245 11.04 -14.77 6.64
CA LEU A 245 11.46 -15.81 5.70
C LEU A 245 11.24 -17.19 6.31
N TRP A 246 10.51 -18.04 5.61
CA TRP A 246 10.26 -19.42 6.00
C TRP A 246 10.60 -20.35 4.85
N ASP A 247 11.42 -21.36 5.13
CA ASP A 247 11.83 -22.39 4.19
C ASP A 247 11.12 -23.71 4.51
N LYS A 248 10.58 -24.33 3.48
CA LYS A 248 10.01 -25.68 3.59
C LYS A 248 11.12 -26.71 3.69
N GLU A 249 11.11 -27.49 4.76
CA GLU A 249 12.01 -28.62 4.95
C GLU A 249 11.87 -29.72 3.87
#